data_be7c5595ec45a84c43a40c80b460f6ed
#
_entry.id   be7c5595ec45a84c43a40c80b460f6ed
#
_cell.length_a   1.000
_cell.length_b   1.000
_cell.length_c   1.000
_cell.angle_alpha   90.00
_cell.angle_beta   90.00
_cell.angle_gamma   90.00
#
_symmetry.space_group_name_H-M   'P 1'
#
loop_
_entity.id
_entity.type
_entity.pdbx_description
1 polymer ?
#
loop_
_entity_poly.entity_id
_entity_poly.type
_entity_poly.pdbx_seq_one_letter_code
_entity_poly.pdbx_strand_id
1 'polypeptide(L)'
;MMHNDQLKVFFVGGPNQRKDFHLEEGEELFYMRKGDMSLPILTNGEFRTVEIREGDVFLLPGRIPHSPQREKDTVGLVIERERLPTETDGLRYYVGDTTQTLFERWFFCDDLGSQLKPVIEEFFASEEFRTGKPGPSSINENPPWIPDSSRVRSNY
;
A
#
# COMPACT_ATOMS: atom_id res chain seq x y z
N MET A 1 -10.98 -11.98 7.32
CA MET A 1 -10.31 -12.98 6.48
C MET A 1 -11.31 -14.05 6.09
N MET A 2 -11.45 -14.36 4.81
CA MET A 2 -12.33 -15.42 4.30
C MET A 2 -11.53 -16.69 3.95
N HIS A 3 -10.31 -16.50 3.50
CA HIS A 3 -9.40 -17.56 3.12
C HIS A 3 -7.96 -17.10 3.39
N ASN A 4 -7.13 -17.99 3.89
CA ASN A 4 -5.73 -17.71 4.23
C ASN A 4 -4.88 -18.96 4.01
N ASP A 5 -4.52 -19.17 2.75
CA ASP A 5 -3.66 -20.23 2.28
C ASP A 5 -2.92 -19.69 1.05
N GLN A 6 -2.81 -20.40 -0.08
CA GLN A 6 -2.18 -19.89 -1.31
C GLN A 6 -2.70 -18.50 -1.74
N LEU A 7 -3.97 -18.23 -1.46
CA LEU A 7 -4.58 -16.91 -1.63
C LEU A 7 -5.08 -16.40 -0.29
N LYS A 8 -4.79 -15.16 -0.01
CA LYS A 8 -5.40 -14.39 1.08
C LYS A 8 -6.61 -13.66 0.50
N VAL A 9 -7.79 -14.00 0.99
CA VAL A 9 -9.06 -13.43 0.51
C VAL A 9 -9.77 -12.79 1.68
N PHE A 10 -10.04 -11.48 1.60
CA PHE A 10 -10.66 -10.76 2.69
C PHE A 10 -11.50 -9.58 2.21
N PHE A 11 -12.57 -9.28 2.97
CA PHE A 11 -13.32 -8.05 2.78
C PHE A 11 -12.74 -6.93 3.63
N VAL A 12 -12.69 -5.74 3.05
CA VAL A 12 -12.31 -4.50 3.71
C VAL A 12 -13.45 -3.50 3.60
N GLY A 13 -13.87 -2.97 4.74
CA GLY A 13 -14.87 -1.91 4.82
C GLY A 13 -14.24 -0.54 5.05
N GLY A 14 -14.94 0.51 4.61
CA GLY A 14 -14.62 1.89 4.98
C GLY A 14 -15.35 2.33 6.26
N PRO A 15 -14.96 3.49 6.85
CA PRO A 15 -13.95 4.39 6.32
C PRO A 15 -12.53 3.89 6.58
N ASN A 16 -11.65 4.08 5.62
CA ASN A 16 -10.21 3.85 5.77
C ASN A 16 -9.46 4.85 4.90
N GLN A 17 -9.01 5.93 5.50
CA GLN A 17 -8.20 6.95 4.82
C GLN A 17 -6.81 6.97 5.45
N ARG A 18 -5.79 6.83 4.63
CA ARG A 18 -4.40 6.68 5.07
C ARG A 18 -3.46 7.52 4.21
N LYS A 19 -2.28 7.82 4.74
CA LYS A 19 -1.23 8.58 4.03
C LYS A 19 -0.01 7.72 3.70
N ASP A 20 0.06 6.53 4.26
CA ASP A 20 1.11 5.57 3.96
C ASP A 20 0.84 4.88 2.63
N PHE A 21 1.91 4.48 1.99
CA PHE A 21 1.92 3.63 0.81
C PHE A 21 2.47 2.27 1.17
N HIS A 22 1.71 1.25 0.84
CA HIS A 22 2.13 -0.14 0.94
C HIS A 22 3.01 -0.50 -0.24
N LEU A 23 4.04 -1.27 0.03
CA LEU A 23 5.00 -1.80 -0.92
C LEU A 23 4.95 -3.31 -0.82
N GLU A 24 4.50 -3.97 -1.87
CA GLU A 24 4.34 -5.42 -1.93
C GLU A 24 4.93 -5.97 -3.23
N GLU A 25 5.56 -7.15 -3.17
CA GLU A 25 6.13 -7.82 -4.36
C GLU A 25 5.06 -8.53 -5.19
N GLY A 26 3.98 -8.97 -4.56
CA GLY A 26 2.85 -9.64 -5.19
C GLY A 26 1.89 -8.68 -5.86
N GLU A 27 1.01 -9.24 -6.67
CA GLU A 27 -0.14 -8.56 -7.23
C GLU A 27 -1.28 -8.53 -6.21
N GLU A 28 -2.07 -7.46 -6.22
CA GLU A 28 -3.32 -7.36 -5.48
C GLU A 28 -4.51 -7.20 -6.42
N LEU A 29 -5.55 -8.00 -6.24
CA LEU A 29 -6.81 -7.82 -6.93
C LEU A 29 -7.81 -7.12 -6.03
N PHE A 30 -8.38 -6.02 -6.52
CA PHE A 30 -9.43 -5.26 -5.86
C PHE A 30 -10.75 -5.46 -6.62
N TYR A 31 -11.84 -5.69 -5.87
CA TYR A 31 -13.20 -5.69 -6.37
C TYR A 31 -14.09 -4.88 -5.44
N MET A 32 -14.77 -3.87 -5.94
CA MET A 32 -15.67 -3.06 -5.11
C MET A 32 -17.09 -3.65 -5.13
N ARG A 33 -17.46 -4.28 -4.00
CA ARG A 33 -18.79 -4.88 -3.82
C ARG A 33 -19.86 -3.84 -3.52
N LYS A 34 -19.46 -2.72 -2.83
CA LYS A 34 -20.35 -1.62 -2.44
C LYS A 34 -19.56 -0.33 -2.34
N GLY A 35 -20.04 0.70 -3.04
CA GLY A 35 -19.42 2.01 -3.13
C GLY A 35 -18.06 1.98 -3.84
N ASP A 36 -17.46 3.14 -4.01
CA ASP A 36 -16.25 3.36 -4.77
C ASP A 36 -15.03 3.45 -3.84
N MET A 37 -13.84 3.22 -4.36
CA MET A 37 -12.58 3.51 -3.69
C MET A 37 -11.62 4.23 -4.62
N SER A 38 -10.78 5.07 -4.05
CA SER A 38 -9.64 5.68 -4.74
C SER A 38 -8.36 4.95 -4.34
N LEU A 39 -7.53 4.62 -5.32
CA LEU A 39 -6.26 3.95 -5.13
C LEU A 39 -5.12 4.84 -5.65
N PRO A 40 -4.58 5.77 -4.83
CA PRO A 40 -3.32 6.45 -5.15
C PRO A 40 -2.21 5.43 -5.36
N ILE A 41 -1.48 5.58 -6.44
CA ILE A 41 -0.31 4.76 -6.82
C ILE A 41 0.85 5.68 -7.20
N LEU A 42 2.08 5.21 -7.01
CA LEU A 42 3.27 5.88 -7.53
C LEU A 42 3.80 5.10 -8.73
N THR A 43 3.74 5.71 -9.90
CA THR A 43 4.20 5.09 -11.16
C THR A 43 4.88 6.13 -12.04
N ASN A 44 5.96 5.75 -12.71
CA ASN A 44 6.77 6.63 -13.55
C ASN A 44 7.25 7.92 -12.85
N GLY A 45 7.50 7.84 -11.54
CA GLY A 45 7.94 8.99 -10.73
C GLY A 45 6.83 9.99 -10.39
N GLU A 46 5.56 9.67 -10.64
CA GLU A 46 4.42 10.54 -10.41
C GLU A 46 3.32 9.82 -9.65
N PHE A 47 2.63 10.54 -8.76
CA PHE A 47 1.40 10.06 -8.15
C PHE A 47 0.26 10.10 -9.16
N ARG A 48 -0.49 9.01 -9.21
CA ARG A 48 -1.74 8.88 -9.96
C ARG A 48 -2.79 8.24 -9.08
N THR A 49 -4.05 8.50 -9.35
CA THR A 49 -5.15 7.87 -8.64
C THR A 49 -5.94 7.00 -9.62
N VAL A 50 -6.11 5.74 -9.26
CA VAL A 50 -7.03 4.82 -9.94
C VAL A 50 -8.35 4.85 -9.20
N GLU A 51 -9.43 5.19 -9.88
CA GLU A 51 -10.79 5.13 -9.34
C GLU A 51 -11.38 3.76 -9.65
N ILE A 52 -11.74 3.01 -8.59
CA ILE A 52 -12.35 1.68 -8.68
C ILE A 52 -13.79 1.83 -8.18
N ARG A 53 -14.75 1.80 -9.11
CA ARG A 53 -16.17 2.02 -8.82
C ARG A 53 -16.83 0.75 -8.31
N GLU A 54 -18.00 0.91 -7.73
CA GLU A 54 -18.83 -0.25 -7.38
C GLU A 54 -19.03 -1.16 -8.59
N GLY A 55 -18.73 -2.43 -8.44
CA GLY A 55 -18.76 -3.45 -9.51
C GLY A 55 -17.46 -3.59 -10.31
N ASP A 56 -16.53 -2.65 -10.20
CA ASP A 56 -15.26 -2.73 -10.91
C ASP A 56 -14.29 -3.72 -10.25
N VAL A 57 -13.45 -4.32 -11.09
CA VAL A 57 -12.31 -5.15 -10.72
C VAL A 57 -11.03 -4.47 -11.21
N PHE A 58 -10.03 -4.37 -10.37
CA PHE A 58 -8.71 -3.85 -10.71
C PHE A 58 -7.61 -4.79 -10.21
N LEU A 59 -6.71 -5.21 -11.10
CA LEU A 59 -5.51 -5.94 -10.74
C LEU A 59 -4.32 -4.99 -10.68
N LEU A 60 -3.84 -4.73 -9.48
CA LEU A 60 -2.62 -3.94 -9.26
C LEU A 60 -1.40 -4.82 -9.50
N PRO A 61 -0.49 -4.46 -10.41
CA PRO A 61 0.78 -5.16 -10.56
C PRO A 61 1.63 -5.09 -9.30
N GLY A 62 2.39 -6.14 -9.02
CA GLY A 62 3.33 -6.16 -7.91
C GLY A 62 4.39 -5.06 -8.00
N ARG A 63 4.94 -4.69 -6.84
CA ARG A 63 6.00 -3.66 -6.67
C ARG A 63 5.58 -2.23 -7.00
N ILE A 64 4.29 -1.96 -7.07
CA ILE A 64 3.75 -0.59 -7.23
C ILE A 64 3.37 -0.04 -5.86
N PRO A 65 4.00 1.04 -5.39
CA PRO A 65 3.57 1.72 -4.15
C PRO A 65 2.12 2.19 -4.28
N HIS A 66 1.28 1.85 -3.31
CA HIS A 66 -0.15 2.14 -3.37
C HIS A 66 -0.75 2.43 -2.01
N SER A 67 -1.84 3.19 -1.99
CA SER A 67 -2.50 3.65 -0.77
C SER A 67 -4.02 3.58 -0.91
N PRO A 68 -4.66 2.44 -0.58
CA PRO A 68 -6.11 2.31 -0.72
C PRO A 68 -6.88 3.27 0.18
N GLN A 69 -7.75 4.09 -0.41
CA GLN A 69 -8.62 5.05 0.27
C GLN A 69 -10.06 4.60 0.15
N ARG A 70 -10.74 4.41 1.27
CA ARG A 70 -12.13 3.96 1.30
C ARG A 70 -12.99 4.92 2.11
N GLU A 71 -14.08 5.35 1.51
CA GLU A 71 -15.09 6.17 2.18
C GLU A 71 -15.97 5.33 3.11
N LYS A 72 -16.77 6.02 3.91
CA LYS A 72 -17.75 5.37 4.79
C LYS A 72 -18.75 4.53 3.96
N ASP A 73 -19.20 3.43 4.53
CA ASP A 73 -20.22 2.54 3.96
C ASP A 73 -19.80 1.82 2.66
N THR A 74 -18.50 1.75 2.37
CA THR A 74 -17.94 0.97 1.27
C THR A 74 -17.56 -0.44 1.72
N VAL A 75 -17.59 -1.39 0.79
CA VAL A 75 -17.13 -2.76 1.00
C VAL A 75 -16.38 -3.23 -0.25
N GLY A 76 -15.12 -3.56 -0.08
CA GLY A 76 -14.28 -4.13 -1.14
C GLY A 76 -13.79 -5.53 -0.79
N LEU A 77 -13.61 -6.36 -1.80
CA LEU A 77 -12.91 -7.63 -1.73
C LEU A 77 -11.47 -7.40 -2.18
N VAL A 78 -10.52 -7.91 -1.40
CA VAL A 78 -9.10 -7.94 -1.76
C VAL A 78 -8.65 -9.39 -1.85
N ILE A 79 -7.90 -9.70 -2.89
CA ILE A 79 -7.27 -11.01 -3.08
C ILE A 79 -5.79 -10.79 -3.34
N GLU A 80 -4.97 -11.39 -2.50
CA GLU A 80 -3.51 -11.43 -2.60
C GLU A 80 -3.06 -12.89 -2.60
N ARG A 81 -1.91 -13.17 -3.17
CA ARG A 81 -1.28 -14.47 -2.95
C ARG A 81 -0.53 -14.49 -1.62
N GLU A 82 -0.26 -15.67 -1.09
CA GLU A 82 0.66 -15.83 0.03
C GLU A 82 2.05 -15.32 -0.32
N ARG A 83 2.69 -14.59 0.62
CA ARG A 83 4.08 -14.14 0.46
C ARG A 83 5.03 -15.33 0.53
N LEU A 84 6.00 -15.33 -0.34
CA LEU A 84 7.13 -16.27 -0.21
C LEU A 84 7.99 -15.86 1.00
N PRO A 85 8.67 -16.82 1.67
CA PRO A 85 9.53 -16.51 2.82
C PRO A 85 10.66 -15.50 2.52
N THR A 86 10.98 -15.28 1.25
CA THR A 86 12.01 -14.34 0.78
C THR A 86 11.46 -12.97 0.43
N GLU A 87 10.14 -12.81 0.39
CA GLU A 87 9.49 -11.54 0.06
C GLU A 87 9.36 -10.64 1.28
N THR A 88 9.51 -9.36 1.05
CA THR A 88 9.48 -8.34 2.10
C THR A 88 8.55 -7.22 1.68
N ASP A 89 7.58 -6.94 2.53
CA ASP A 89 6.71 -5.78 2.37
C ASP A 89 7.38 -4.52 2.92
N GLY A 90 6.95 -3.38 2.45
CA GLY A 90 7.34 -2.08 2.99
C GLY A 90 6.15 -1.18 3.27
N LEU A 91 6.37 -0.25 4.19
CA LEU A 91 5.46 0.86 4.43
C LEU A 91 6.24 2.15 4.26
N ARG A 92 5.73 3.05 3.43
CA ARG A 92 6.41 4.31 3.08
C ARG A 92 5.49 5.50 3.23
N TYR A 93 6.05 6.58 3.77
CA TYR A 93 5.45 7.92 3.77
C TYR A 93 6.30 8.86 2.91
N TYR A 94 5.68 9.86 2.32
CA TYR A 94 6.35 10.84 1.46
C TYR A 94 6.33 12.24 2.07
N VAL A 95 7.26 13.09 1.64
CA VAL A 95 7.35 14.50 2.08
C VAL A 95 6.27 15.31 1.36
N GLY A 96 5.21 15.70 2.08
CA GLY A 96 4.11 16.45 1.50
C GLY A 96 3.54 15.79 0.25
N ASP A 97 3.41 16.55 -0.83
CA ASP A 97 2.92 16.06 -2.13
C ASP A 97 4.06 15.68 -3.09
N THR A 98 5.26 15.49 -2.57
CA THR A 98 6.43 15.09 -3.37
C THR A 98 6.60 13.58 -3.38
N THR A 99 7.44 13.08 -4.30
CA THR A 99 7.83 11.66 -4.34
C THR A 99 9.06 11.36 -3.49
N GLN A 100 9.56 12.34 -2.72
CA GLN A 100 10.64 12.14 -1.77
C GLN A 100 10.17 11.33 -0.58
N THR A 101 10.84 10.22 -0.30
CA THR A 101 10.54 9.39 0.88
C THR A 101 10.82 10.16 2.17
N LEU A 102 9.84 10.21 3.06
CA LEU A 102 9.93 10.79 4.39
C LEU A 102 10.34 9.76 5.43
N PHE A 103 9.72 8.58 5.37
CA PHE A 103 9.89 7.49 6.32
C PHE A 103 9.59 6.17 5.65
N GLU A 104 10.35 5.12 5.96
CA GLU A 104 10.19 3.80 5.36
C GLU A 104 10.59 2.72 6.34
N ARG A 105 9.80 1.63 6.37
CA ARG A 105 10.15 0.40 7.08
C ARG A 105 9.84 -0.80 6.22
N TRP A 106 10.71 -1.80 6.31
CA TRP A 106 10.60 -3.08 5.61
C TRP A 106 10.41 -4.20 6.63
N PHE A 107 9.52 -5.13 6.36
CA PHE A 107 9.16 -6.23 7.25
C PHE A 107 8.64 -7.43 6.47
N PHE A 108 8.81 -8.62 7.01
CA PHE A 108 8.09 -9.78 6.50
C PHE A 108 6.63 -9.69 6.91
N CYS A 109 5.71 -9.80 5.95
CA CYS A 109 4.28 -9.65 6.18
C CYS A 109 3.55 -10.98 6.09
N ASP A 110 3.26 -11.57 7.24
CA ASP A 110 2.38 -12.73 7.35
C ASP A 110 0.91 -12.33 7.52
N ASP A 111 0.65 -11.31 8.33
CA ASP A 111 -0.68 -10.74 8.56
C ASP A 111 -0.63 -9.21 8.57
N LEU A 112 -1.16 -8.59 7.51
CA LEU A 112 -1.24 -7.14 7.36
C LEU A 112 -1.99 -6.47 8.52
N GLY A 113 -3.05 -7.10 9.02
CA GLY A 113 -3.88 -6.51 10.09
C GLY A 113 -3.11 -6.27 11.39
N SER A 114 -2.17 -7.14 11.71
CA SER A 114 -1.37 -7.04 12.94
C SER A 114 -0.02 -6.34 12.73
N GLN A 115 0.59 -6.46 11.56
CA GLN A 115 1.97 -6.02 11.33
C GLN A 115 2.10 -4.59 10.82
N LEU A 116 1.08 -4.05 10.15
CA LEU A 116 1.08 -2.64 9.74
C LEU A 116 0.96 -1.68 10.91
N LYS A 117 0.14 -2.02 11.91
CA LYS A 117 -0.15 -1.14 13.04
C LYS A 117 1.10 -0.67 13.78
N PRO A 118 2.04 -1.53 14.18
CA PRO A 118 3.27 -1.10 14.87
C PRO A 118 4.10 -0.11 14.04
N VAL A 119 4.19 -0.33 12.72
CA VAL A 119 4.96 0.56 11.81
C VAL A 119 4.28 1.92 11.67
N ILE A 120 2.95 1.94 11.61
CA ILE A 120 2.17 3.18 11.59
C ILE A 120 2.35 3.95 12.91
N GLU A 121 2.29 3.27 14.05
CA GLU A 121 2.50 3.87 15.37
C GLU A 121 3.93 4.41 15.52
N GLU A 122 4.94 3.69 15.02
CA GLU A 122 6.33 4.16 14.97
C GLU A 122 6.44 5.47 14.18
N PHE A 123 5.83 5.53 13.00
CA PHE A 123 5.82 6.76 12.20
C PHE A 123 5.20 7.93 12.96
N PHE A 124 4.03 7.75 13.55
CA PHE A 124 3.35 8.84 14.28
C PHE A 124 4.11 9.31 15.54
N ALA A 125 4.96 8.46 16.11
CA ALA A 125 5.84 8.81 17.22
C ALA A 125 7.18 9.40 16.77
N SER A 126 7.48 9.44 15.47
CA SER A 126 8.78 9.81 14.93
C SER A 126 9.00 11.32 14.79
N GLU A 127 10.26 11.73 14.71
CA GLU A 127 10.66 13.10 14.36
C GLU A 127 10.24 13.46 12.92
N GLU A 128 10.24 12.49 12.02
CA GLU A 128 9.83 12.65 10.63
C GLU A 128 8.38 13.10 10.54
N PHE A 129 7.49 12.51 11.33
CA PHE A 129 6.10 12.95 11.41
C PHE A 129 5.98 14.37 11.96
N ARG A 130 6.75 14.68 13.02
CA ARG A 130 6.71 15.99 13.68
C ARG A 130 7.28 17.12 12.81
N THR A 131 8.33 16.84 12.05
CA THR A 131 9.08 17.87 11.29
C THR A 131 8.76 17.89 9.80
N GLY A 132 8.20 16.82 9.25
CA GLY A 132 8.02 16.64 7.80
C GLY A 132 9.34 16.48 7.04
N LYS A 133 10.44 16.12 7.73
CA LYS A 133 11.78 15.99 7.13
C LYS A 133 12.35 14.61 7.43
N PRO A 134 12.98 13.94 6.44
CA PRO A 134 13.64 12.66 6.68
C PRO A 134 14.86 12.84 7.59
N GLY A 135 15.07 11.89 8.49
CA GLY A 135 16.22 11.80 9.37
C GLY A 135 17.23 10.73 8.90
N PRO A 136 18.32 10.52 9.63
CA PRO A 136 19.39 9.59 9.24
C PRO A 136 18.96 8.12 9.10
N SER A 137 17.91 7.70 9.83
CA SER A 137 17.37 6.32 9.84
C SER A 137 16.00 6.20 9.20
N SER A 138 15.55 7.25 8.51
CA SER A 138 14.20 7.28 7.94
C SER A 138 14.04 6.35 6.75
N ILE A 139 15.10 6.09 6.02
CA ILE A 139 15.11 5.37 4.73
C ILE A 139 16.15 4.27 4.80
N ASN A 140 15.83 3.10 4.27
CA ASN A 140 16.80 2.03 4.10
C ASN A 140 17.67 2.31 2.86
N GLU A 141 18.96 2.52 3.05
CA GLU A 141 19.93 2.75 1.95
C GLU A 141 20.06 1.52 1.02
N ASN A 142 19.77 0.32 1.53
CA ASN A 142 19.81 -0.93 0.79
C ASN A 142 18.44 -1.64 0.93
N PRO A 143 17.39 -1.15 0.25
CA PRO A 143 16.06 -1.77 0.35
C PRO A 143 16.09 -3.19 -0.23
N PRO A 144 15.24 -4.10 0.28
CA PRO A 144 15.17 -5.49 -0.23
C PRO A 144 14.90 -5.56 -1.72
N TRP A 145 14.13 -4.60 -2.23
CA TRP A 145 13.84 -4.45 -3.66
C TRP A 145 13.47 -3.00 -3.98
N ILE A 146 13.48 -2.67 -5.28
CA ILE A 146 13.14 -1.32 -5.77
C ILE A 146 11.75 -1.36 -6.40
N PRO A 147 10.86 -0.42 -6.06
CA PRO A 147 9.56 -0.30 -6.72
C PRO A 147 9.68 -0.21 -8.24
N ASP A 148 8.87 -1.00 -8.94
CA ASP A 148 8.86 -1.04 -10.41
C ASP A 148 7.74 -0.16 -10.96
N SER A 149 8.08 1.07 -11.28
CA SER A 149 7.12 2.04 -11.81
C SER A 149 6.75 1.83 -13.29
N SER A 150 7.41 0.90 -13.99
CA SER A 150 7.22 0.71 -15.43
C SER A 150 6.02 -0.18 -15.79
N ARG A 151 5.47 -0.92 -14.82
CA ARG A 151 4.45 -1.95 -15.06
C ARG A 151 3.04 -1.43 -15.27
N VAL A 152 2.72 -0.24 -14.78
CA VAL A 152 1.40 0.38 -15.00
C VAL A 152 1.40 1.09 -16.35
N ARG A 153 0.76 0.48 -17.35
CA ARG A 153 0.59 1.12 -18.65
C ARG A 153 -0.37 2.31 -18.56
N SER A 154 -0.14 3.31 -19.41
CA SER A 154 -0.85 4.61 -19.44
C SER A 154 -2.35 4.56 -19.82
N ASN A 155 -2.97 3.40 -19.81
CA ASN A 155 -4.35 3.20 -20.27
C ASN A 155 -5.36 2.99 -19.14
N TYR A 156 -5.05 3.47 -17.92
CA TYR A 156 -5.98 3.48 -16.80
C TYR A 156 -6.26 4.90 -16.34
#